data_d98fc9319e1af5310a5bf761ca833c0e
#
_entry.id   d98fc9319e1af5310a5bf761ca833c0e
#
_cell.length_a   1.000
_cell.length_b   1.000
_cell.length_c   1.000
_cell.angle_alpha   90.00
_cell.angle_beta   90.00
_cell.angle_gamma   90.00
#
_symmetry.space_group_name_H-M   'P 1'
#
loop_
_entity.id
_entity.type
_entity.pdbx_description
1 polymer ?
#
loop_
_entity_poly.entity_id
_entity_poly.type
_entity_poly.pdbx_seq_one_letter_code
_entity_poly.pdbx_strand_id
1 'polypeptide(L)'
;MNITDISYYLKEVLAVLQKEYIDDDERCETIASVEIHFFDILQWTDMKCFQKILKASPENYAELVAVVFRKDGDNQQKTLTEEEKKYIDIVARLYHKIRFCPAEKNGKVDAGELRIWIEDFKKLLEKNNQASLLGYQLGRLLSASPAGADGYYPCEAVRDAIEEYADKILTERYVACVHYDRGIFSPSEGIEEKNIARRYKENADYLSTFYPKTAAIYYELYDIYRNQAKHERERAESGLY
;
A
#
# COMPACT_ATOMS: atom_id res chain seq x y z
N MET A 1 -0.83 32.47 -13.32
CA MET A 1 -0.84 31.66 -12.08
C MET A 1 0.00 30.42 -12.35
N ASN A 2 1.03 30.19 -11.59
CA ASN A 2 1.94 29.04 -11.77
C ASN A 2 1.28 27.77 -11.22
N ILE A 3 1.65 26.58 -11.76
CA ILE A 3 1.13 25.28 -11.28
C ILE A 3 1.34 25.10 -9.78
N THR A 4 2.45 25.62 -9.25
CA THR A 4 2.77 25.61 -7.80
C THR A 4 1.73 26.40 -6.98
N ASP A 5 1.26 27.54 -7.49
CA ASP A 5 0.24 28.35 -6.83
C ASP A 5 -1.12 27.64 -6.81
N ILE A 6 -1.48 27.00 -7.93
CA ILE A 6 -2.73 26.22 -8.04
C ILE A 6 -2.72 25.06 -7.05
N SER A 7 -1.61 24.31 -6.97
CA SER A 7 -1.47 23.21 -6.04
C SER A 7 -1.62 23.67 -4.57
N TYR A 8 -1.02 24.79 -4.20
CA TYR A 8 -1.12 25.34 -2.86
C TYR A 8 -2.57 25.70 -2.49
N TYR A 9 -3.24 26.52 -3.30
CA TYR A 9 -4.63 26.92 -3.02
C TYR A 9 -5.61 25.75 -3.03
N LEU A 10 -5.43 24.79 -3.93
CA LEU A 10 -6.25 23.59 -3.97
C LEU A 10 -6.14 22.79 -2.66
N LYS A 11 -4.93 22.60 -2.15
CA LYS A 11 -4.70 21.89 -0.88
C LYS A 11 -5.35 22.60 0.30
N GLU A 12 -5.23 23.92 0.38
CA GLU A 12 -5.88 24.71 1.42
C GLU A 12 -7.41 24.57 1.39
N VAL A 13 -8.02 24.68 0.21
CA VAL A 13 -9.47 24.52 0.05
C VAL A 13 -9.91 23.11 0.41
N LEU A 14 -9.20 22.08 -0.09
CA LEU A 14 -9.49 20.69 0.25
C LEU A 14 -9.37 20.42 1.75
N ALA A 15 -8.33 20.95 2.41
CA ALA A 15 -8.15 20.75 3.85
C ALA A 15 -9.33 21.30 4.68
N VAL A 16 -9.89 22.45 4.27
CA VAL A 16 -11.10 23.02 4.90
C VAL A 16 -12.32 22.16 4.67
N LEU A 17 -12.58 21.77 3.40
CA LEU A 17 -13.73 20.94 3.04
C LEU A 17 -13.67 19.56 3.69
N GLN A 18 -12.53 18.91 3.68
CA GLN A 18 -12.30 17.62 4.34
C GLN A 18 -12.56 17.70 5.84
N LYS A 19 -12.06 18.75 6.51
CA LYS A 19 -12.26 18.93 7.95
C LYS A 19 -13.73 19.07 8.31
N GLU A 20 -14.52 19.73 7.45
CA GLU A 20 -15.93 20.00 7.69
C GLU A 20 -16.84 18.84 7.31
N TYR A 21 -16.51 18.14 6.22
CA TYR A 21 -17.45 17.21 5.56
C TYR A 21 -16.97 15.76 5.48
N ILE A 22 -15.85 15.38 6.12
CA ILE A 22 -15.35 14.01 6.02
C ILE A 22 -16.31 12.96 6.58
N ASP A 23 -17.16 13.34 7.53
CA ASP A 23 -18.17 12.46 8.14
C ASP A 23 -19.55 12.54 7.44
N ASP A 24 -19.72 13.38 6.43
CA ASP A 24 -20.88 13.46 5.56
C ASP A 24 -20.58 12.66 4.28
N ASP A 25 -21.18 11.49 4.12
CA ASP A 25 -20.81 10.56 3.06
C ASP A 25 -21.03 11.14 1.66
N GLU A 26 -22.14 11.82 1.39
CA GLU A 26 -22.44 12.41 0.07
C GLU A 26 -21.45 13.51 -0.30
N ARG A 27 -21.13 14.39 0.64
CA ARG A 27 -20.15 15.46 0.44
C ARG A 27 -18.74 14.91 0.34
N CYS A 28 -18.41 13.89 1.14
CA CYS A 28 -17.14 13.21 1.09
C CYS A 28 -16.90 12.55 -0.28
N GLU A 29 -17.91 11.92 -0.89
CA GLU A 29 -17.83 11.39 -2.27
C GLU A 29 -17.60 12.48 -3.30
N THR A 30 -18.28 13.63 -3.15
CA THR A 30 -18.06 14.79 -4.02
C THR A 30 -16.63 15.32 -3.92
N ILE A 31 -16.11 15.45 -2.69
CA ILE A 31 -14.74 15.89 -2.45
C ILE A 31 -13.74 14.87 -3.02
N ALA A 32 -13.97 13.57 -2.82
CA ALA A 32 -13.14 12.51 -3.37
C ALA A 32 -13.05 12.57 -4.90
N SER A 33 -14.15 12.91 -5.58
CA SER A 33 -14.15 13.10 -7.04
C SER A 33 -13.22 14.25 -7.46
N VAL A 34 -13.18 15.34 -6.69
CA VAL A 34 -12.24 16.45 -6.91
C VAL A 34 -10.80 15.99 -6.64
N GLU A 35 -10.56 15.26 -5.54
CA GLU A 35 -9.23 14.71 -5.21
C GLU A 35 -8.70 13.81 -6.33
N ILE A 36 -9.56 12.94 -6.87
CA ILE A 36 -9.22 12.06 -8.02
C ILE A 36 -8.92 12.89 -9.26
N HIS A 37 -9.72 13.92 -9.55
CA HIS A 37 -9.48 14.78 -10.72
C HIS A 37 -8.12 15.46 -10.70
N PHE A 38 -7.66 15.83 -9.51
CA PHE A 38 -6.37 16.52 -9.31
C PHE A 38 -5.27 15.63 -8.72
N PHE A 39 -5.39 14.31 -8.83
CA PHE A 39 -4.44 13.38 -8.20
C PHE A 39 -2.98 13.58 -8.65
N ASP A 40 -2.73 14.11 -9.86
CA ASP A 40 -1.37 14.33 -10.36
C ASP A 40 -0.61 15.41 -9.58
N ILE A 41 -1.32 16.39 -9.03
CA ILE A 41 -0.73 17.50 -8.25
C ILE A 41 -0.92 17.36 -6.73
N LEU A 42 -1.79 16.48 -6.28
CA LEU A 42 -2.00 16.16 -4.87
C LEU A 42 -1.06 15.04 -4.42
N GLN A 43 -0.63 15.07 -3.17
CA GLN A 43 -0.01 13.92 -2.55
C GLN A 43 -1.08 12.94 -2.06
N TRP A 44 -0.73 11.67 -1.85
CA TRP A 44 -1.67 10.70 -1.28
C TRP A 44 -2.28 11.18 0.05
N THR A 45 -1.46 11.80 0.91
CA THR A 45 -1.87 12.37 2.20
C THR A 45 -2.86 13.52 2.10
N ASP A 46 -3.00 14.15 0.93
CA ASP A 46 -3.95 15.23 0.67
C ASP A 46 -5.34 14.69 0.27
N MET A 47 -5.46 13.39 -0.08
CA MET A 47 -6.66 12.76 -0.65
C MET A 47 -7.48 12.02 0.41
N LYS A 48 -7.91 12.70 1.47
CA LYS A 48 -8.48 12.07 2.67
C LYS A 48 -9.86 11.46 2.45
N CYS A 49 -10.71 12.11 1.66
CA CYS A 49 -12.04 11.59 1.35
C CYS A 49 -11.94 10.33 0.47
N PHE A 50 -11.09 10.34 -0.54
CA PHE A 50 -10.85 9.16 -1.36
C PHE A 50 -10.25 8.00 -0.54
N GLN A 51 -9.31 8.29 0.38
CA GLN A 51 -8.80 7.29 1.32
C GLN A 51 -9.91 6.68 2.19
N LYS A 52 -10.81 7.52 2.75
CA LYS A 52 -11.94 7.04 3.56
C LYS A 52 -12.79 6.05 2.76
N ILE A 53 -13.14 6.39 1.52
CA ILE A 53 -13.96 5.54 0.64
C ILE A 53 -13.26 4.20 0.38
N LEU A 54 -11.98 4.21 0.01
CA LEU A 54 -11.22 2.99 -0.27
C LEU A 54 -11.05 2.08 0.96
N LYS A 55 -10.89 2.68 2.14
CA LYS A 55 -10.78 1.92 3.40
C LYS A 55 -12.09 1.29 3.83
N ALA A 56 -13.21 1.95 3.54
CA ALA A 56 -14.54 1.48 3.94
C ALA A 56 -15.06 0.36 3.04
N SER A 57 -14.75 0.40 1.74
CA SER A 57 -15.34 -0.51 0.75
C SER A 57 -14.35 -0.90 -0.35
N PRO A 58 -14.33 -2.18 -0.78
CA PRO A 58 -13.41 -2.67 -1.79
C PRO A 58 -13.81 -2.33 -3.24
N GLU A 59 -15.05 -1.89 -3.50
CA GLU A 59 -15.59 -1.74 -4.87
C GLU A 59 -14.74 -0.79 -5.71
N ASN A 60 -14.50 0.42 -5.22
CA ASN A 60 -13.70 1.42 -5.94
C ASN A 60 -12.26 0.93 -6.21
N TYR A 61 -11.68 0.21 -5.24
CA TYR A 61 -10.35 -0.37 -5.44
C TYR A 61 -10.36 -1.50 -6.47
N ALA A 62 -11.37 -2.37 -6.43
CA ALA A 62 -11.54 -3.45 -7.40
C ALA A 62 -11.75 -2.93 -8.84
N GLU A 63 -12.43 -1.80 -9.01
CA GLU A 63 -12.57 -1.13 -10.31
C GLU A 63 -11.23 -0.65 -10.85
N LEU A 64 -10.40 -0.03 -10.02
CA LEU A 64 -9.04 0.36 -10.41
C LEU A 64 -8.20 -0.85 -10.82
N VAL A 65 -8.26 -1.94 -10.04
CA VAL A 65 -7.58 -3.19 -10.35
C VAL A 65 -8.06 -3.77 -11.67
N ALA A 66 -9.37 -3.74 -11.94
CA ALA A 66 -9.95 -4.25 -13.18
C ALA A 66 -9.46 -3.52 -14.43
N VAL A 67 -9.13 -2.24 -14.32
CA VAL A 67 -8.58 -1.43 -15.43
C VAL A 67 -7.08 -1.68 -15.60
N VAL A 68 -6.34 -1.75 -14.49
CA VAL A 68 -4.86 -1.79 -14.52
C VAL A 68 -4.33 -3.18 -14.85
N PHE A 69 -5.01 -4.22 -14.44
CA PHE A 69 -4.55 -5.60 -14.57
C PHE A 69 -5.37 -6.40 -15.58
N ARG A 70 -4.70 -7.32 -16.25
CA ARG A 70 -5.36 -8.24 -17.18
C ARG A 70 -6.23 -9.26 -16.42
N LYS A 71 -7.21 -9.81 -17.12
CA LYS A 71 -8.01 -10.92 -16.63
C LYS A 71 -7.20 -12.21 -16.63
N ASP A 72 -7.56 -13.13 -15.76
CA ASP A 72 -6.95 -14.46 -15.69
C ASP A 72 -7.12 -15.20 -17.03
N GLY A 73 -6.03 -15.74 -17.54
CA GLY A 73 -6.02 -16.46 -18.81
C GLY A 73 -6.13 -15.59 -20.08
N ASP A 74 -6.20 -14.25 -19.97
CA ASP A 74 -6.21 -13.37 -21.14
C ASP A 74 -4.79 -13.14 -21.66
N ASN A 75 -4.40 -14.00 -22.61
CA ASN A 75 -3.11 -13.93 -23.30
C ASN A 75 -3.18 -13.14 -24.62
N GLN A 76 -4.35 -12.59 -25.00
CA GLN A 76 -4.51 -11.87 -26.25
C GLN A 76 -3.98 -10.43 -26.12
N GLN A 77 -3.11 -10.03 -27.04
CA GLN A 77 -2.77 -8.62 -27.22
C GLN A 77 -3.95 -7.92 -27.90
N LYS A 78 -4.83 -7.33 -27.10
CA LYS A 78 -5.84 -6.41 -27.65
C LYS A 78 -5.13 -5.17 -28.19
N THR A 79 -5.44 -4.80 -29.44
CA THR A 79 -5.04 -3.50 -29.98
C THR A 79 -5.92 -2.44 -29.31
N LEU A 80 -5.35 -1.71 -28.38
CA LEU A 80 -6.04 -0.60 -27.70
C LEU A 80 -6.00 0.65 -28.56
N THR A 81 -7.08 1.42 -28.57
CA THR A 81 -7.11 2.77 -29.12
C THR A 81 -6.21 3.71 -28.30
N GLU A 82 -5.83 4.85 -28.86
CA GLU A 82 -5.02 5.84 -28.13
C GLU A 82 -5.77 6.44 -26.94
N GLU A 83 -7.10 6.51 -26.98
CA GLU A 83 -7.93 6.96 -25.87
C GLU A 83 -7.96 5.94 -24.74
N GLU A 84 -8.11 4.64 -25.05
CA GLU A 84 -8.04 3.56 -24.07
C GLU A 84 -6.66 3.49 -23.39
N LYS A 85 -5.57 3.64 -24.16
CA LYS A 85 -4.21 3.69 -23.60
C LYS A 85 -4.04 4.85 -22.61
N LYS A 86 -4.50 6.05 -22.98
CA LYS A 86 -4.46 7.23 -22.09
C LYS A 86 -5.28 7.03 -20.83
N TYR A 87 -6.47 6.45 -20.96
CA TYR A 87 -7.31 6.15 -19.78
C TYR A 87 -6.63 5.17 -18.84
N ILE A 88 -6.11 4.05 -19.37
CA ILE A 88 -5.38 3.04 -18.58
C ILE A 88 -4.15 3.65 -17.90
N ASP A 89 -3.40 4.52 -18.60
CA ASP A 89 -2.24 5.20 -18.03
C ASP A 89 -2.62 6.10 -16.85
N ILE A 90 -3.69 6.88 -16.97
CA ILE A 90 -4.20 7.72 -15.90
C ILE A 90 -4.59 6.87 -14.68
N VAL A 91 -5.37 5.81 -14.89
CA VAL A 91 -5.81 4.92 -13.81
C VAL A 91 -4.62 4.18 -13.18
N ALA A 92 -3.65 3.75 -13.98
CA ALA A 92 -2.42 3.12 -13.48
C ALA A 92 -1.60 4.07 -12.61
N ARG A 93 -1.45 5.34 -13.00
CA ARG A 93 -0.76 6.35 -12.19
C ARG A 93 -1.49 6.59 -10.85
N LEU A 94 -2.82 6.70 -10.87
CA LEU A 94 -3.62 6.81 -9.65
C LEU A 94 -3.45 5.56 -8.79
N TYR A 95 -3.57 4.35 -9.36
CA TYR A 95 -3.36 3.08 -8.67
C TYR A 95 -1.99 3.02 -7.98
N HIS A 96 -0.91 3.43 -8.66
CA HIS A 96 0.44 3.42 -8.08
C HIS A 96 0.59 4.38 -6.90
N LYS A 97 -0.15 5.47 -6.88
CA LYS A 97 -0.14 6.45 -5.78
C LYS A 97 -0.86 5.96 -4.52
N ILE A 98 -1.84 5.06 -4.67
CA ILE A 98 -2.70 4.57 -3.57
C ILE A 98 -1.89 3.75 -2.56
N ARG A 99 -2.00 4.10 -1.27
CA ARG A 99 -1.43 3.39 -0.14
C ARG A 99 -2.36 3.48 1.06
N PHE A 100 -2.99 2.36 1.40
CA PHE A 100 -3.87 2.29 2.57
C PHE A 100 -3.93 0.85 3.10
N CYS A 101 -4.26 0.71 4.38
CA CYS A 101 -4.69 -0.55 4.96
C CYS A 101 -6.23 -0.57 4.98
N PRO A 102 -6.90 -1.60 4.45
CA PRO A 102 -8.35 -1.72 4.52
C PRO A 102 -8.85 -1.67 5.97
N ALA A 103 -10.06 -1.16 6.17
CA ALA A 103 -10.70 -1.04 7.48
C ALA A 103 -9.92 -0.22 8.53
N GLU A 104 -8.86 0.50 8.12
CA GLU A 104 -8.12 1.37 9.03
C GLU A 104 -8.91 2.66 9.31
N LYS A 105 -9.12 2.95 10.59
CA LYS A 105 -9.74 4.18 11.09
C LYS A 105 -8.90 4.73 12.25
N ASN A 106 -8.40 5.94 12.10
CA ASN A 106 -7.61 6.64 13.14
C ASN A 106 -6.42 5.82 13.69
N GLY A 107 -5.69 5.17 12.80
CA GLY A 107 -4.51 4.37 13.16
C GLY A 107 -4.83 3.00 13.77
N LYS A 108 -6.08 2.55 13.72
CA LYS A 108 -6.52 1.23 14.19
C LYS A 108 -7.22 0.48 13.08
N VAL A 109 -7.09 -0.83 13.08
CA VAL A 109 -7.78 -1.73 12.15
C VAL A 109 -8.70 -2.64 12.94
N ASP A 110 -9.98 -2.65 12.59
CA ASP A 110 -10.94 -3.60 13.14
C ASP A 110 -10.83 -4.95 12.41
N ALA A 111 -10.64 -6.04 13.14
CA ALA A 111 -10.42 -7.36 12.55
C ALA A 111 -11.66 -7.89 11.80
N GLY A 112 -12.86 -7.60 12.30
CA GLY A 112 -14.11 -8.01 11.65
C GLY A 112 -14.35 -7.24 10.36
N GLU A 113 -14.18 -5.91 10.37
CA GLU A 113 -14.31 -5.07 9.19
C GLU A 113 -13.24 -5.43 8.14
N LEU A 114 -11.99 -5.68 8.55
CA LEU A 114 -10.92 -6.11 7.64
C LEU A 114 -11.27 -7.43 6.95
N ARG A 115 -11.76 -8.40 7.70
CA ARG A 115 -12.16 -9.70 7.14
C ARG A 115 -13.29 -9.56 6.13
N ILE A 116 -14.32 -8.78 6.45
CA ILE A 116 -15.44 -8.51 5.52
C ILE A 116 -14.91 -7.84 4.26
N TRP A 117 -14.06 -6.82 4.39
CA TRP A 117 -13.46 -6.13 3.25
C TRP A 117 -12.67 -7.08 2.34
N ILE A 118 -11.86 -7.97 2.92
CA ILE A 118 -11.07 -8.96 2.15
C ILE A 118 -11.98 -9.94 1.41
N GLU A 119 -13.01 -10.49 2.09
CA GLU A 119 -13.92 -11.44 1.47
C GLU A 119 -14.76 -10.81 0.34
N ASP A 120 -15.18 -9.57 0.49
CA ASP A 120 -15.92 -8.86 -0.55
C ASP A 120 -14.99 -8.48 -1.71
N PHE A 121 -13.76 -8.06 -1.43
CA PHE A 121 -12.75 -7.84 -2.46
C PHE A 121 -12.44 -9.11 -3.27
N LYS A 122 -12.31 -10.25 -2.60
CA LYS A 122 -12.12 -11.55 -3.25
C LYS A 122 -13.26 -11.88 -4.22
N LYS A 123 -14.53 -11.71 -3.79
CA LYS A 123 -15.71 -11.91 -4.66
C LYS A 123 -15.69 -10.98 -5.89
N LEU A 124 -15.27 -9.73 -5.71
CA LEU A 124 -15.15 -8.77 -6.81
C LEU A 124 -14.06 -9.16 -7.81
N LEU A 125 -12.91 -9.63 -7.34
CA LEU A 125 -11.86 -10.17 -8.21
C LEU A 125 -12.32 -11.41 -8.98
N GLU A 126 -13.03 -12.33 -8.32
CA GLU A 126 -13.62 -13.51 -8.97
C GLU A 126 -14.62 -13.09 -10.07
N LYS A 127 -15.53 -12.16 -9.77
CA LYS A 127 -16.49 -11.59 -10.74
C LYS A 127 -15.79 -10.94 -11.94
N ASN A 128 -14.66 -10.30 -11.73
CA ASN A 128 -13.87 -9.65 -12.76
C ASN A 128 -12.95 -10.60 -13.53
N ASN A 129 -12.94 -11.90 -13.18
CA ASN A 129 -12.01 -12.91 -13.70
C ASN A 129 -10.54 -12.52 -13.46
N GLN A 130 -10.23 -12.13 -12.21
CA GLN A 130 -8.92 -11.68 -11.74
C GLN A 130 -8.56 -12.30 -10.38
N ALA A 131 -9.10 -13.48 -10.06
CA ALA A 131 -8.92 -14.15 -8.77
C ALA A 131 -7.43 -14.39 -8.42
N SER A 132 -6.58 -14.63 -9.42
CA SER A 132 -5.13 -14.82 -9.22
C SER A 132 -4.41 -13.59 -8.63
N LEU A 133 -5.02 -12.42 -8.69
CA LEU A 133 -4.43 -11.17 -8.16
C LEU A 133 -4.61 -11.00 -6.65
N LEU A 134 -5.40 -11.84 -5.98
CA LEU A 134 -5.74 -11.65 -4.56
C LEU A 134 -4.47 -11.50 -3.69
N GLY A 135 -3.55 -12.45 -3.75
CA GLY A 135 -2.32 -12.41 -2.97
C GLY A 135 -1.47 -11.16 -3.27
N TYR A 136 -1.33 -10.79 -4.54
CA TYR A 136 -0.59 -9.60 -4.95
C TYR A 136 -1.20 -8.31 -4.37
N GLN A 137 -2.54 -8.17 -4.45
CA GLN A 137 -3.22 -6.99 -3.93
C GLN A 137 -3.20 -6.94 -2.39
N LEU A 138 -3.44 -8.08 -1.72
CA LEU A 138 -3.38 -8.14 -0.26
C LEU A 138 -1.97 -7.83 0.26
N GLY A 139 -0.91 -8.37 -0.35
CA GLY A 139 0.46 -8.06 0.04
C GLY A 139 0.74 -6.55 -0.02
N ARG A 140 0.22 -5.87 -1.04
CA ARG A 140 0.33 -4.41 -1.17
C ARG A 140 -0.46 -3.64 -0.12
N LEU A 141 -1.73 -4.00 0.11
CA LEU A 141 -2.62 -3.30 1.02
C LEU A 141 -2.22 -3.51 2.48
N LEU A 142 -1.94 -4.75 2.86
CA LEU A 142 -1.59 -5.11 4.23
C LEU A 142 -0.21 -4.56 4.65
N SER A 143 0.70 -4.30 3.70
CA SER A 143 1.99 -3.67 3.98
C SER A 143 1.86 -2.22 4.49
N ALA A 144 0.72 -1.57 4.28
CA ALA A 144 0.42 -0.23 4.79
C ALA A 144 -0.22 -0.25 6.20
N SER A 145 -0.17 -1.38 6.90
CA SER A 145 -0.72 -1.53 8.25
C SER A 145 -0.09 -0.56 9.25
N PRO A 146 -0.86 0.00 10.20
CA PRO A 146 -0.31 0.63 11.38
C PRO A 146 0.37 -0.40 12.30
N ALA A 147 1.08 0.09 13.33
CA ALA A 147 1.57 -0.76 14.42
C ALA A 147 0.41 -1.32 15.23
N GLY A 148 0.61 -2.48 15.85
CA GLY A 148 -0.31 -3.04 16.84
C GLY A 148 -0.30 -2.27 18.17
N ALA A 149 -1.24 -2.59 19.05
CA ALA A 149 -1.29 -2.04 20.40
C ALA A 149 -0.03 -2.41 21.22
N ASP A 150 0.63 -3.49 20.87
CA ASP A 150 1.89 -3.96 21.43
C ASP A 150 3.14 -3.23 20.86
N GLY A 151 2.95 -2.31 19.92
CA GLY A 151 4.02 -1.54 19.29
C GLY A 151 4.75 -2.25 18.14
N TYR A 152 4.40 -3.50 17.83
CA TYR A 152 4.98 -4.26 16.73
C TYR A 152 4.16 -4.15 15.45
N TYR A 153 4.83 -4.28 14.29
CA TYR A 153 4.21 -4.29 12.98
C TYR A 153 4.02 -5.71 12.44
N PRO A 154 2.96 -5.92 11.66
CA PRO A 154 1.77 -5.10 11.48
C PRO A 154 0.86 -5.17 12.72
N CYS A 155 -0.27 -4.43 12.73
CA CYS A 155 -1.25 -4.57 13.82
C CYS A 155 -1.88 -5.98 13.85
N GLU A 156 -2.45 -6.34 14.99
CA GLU A 156 -2.96 -7.69 15.29
C GLU A 156 -3.94 -8.19 14.22
N ALA A 157 -4.91 -7.36 13.83
CA ALA A 157 -5.90 -7.72 12.80
C ALA A 157 -5.24 -8.08 11.44
N VAL A 158 -4.15 -7.38 11.09
CA VAL A 158 -3.41 -7.65 9.85
C VAL A 158 -2.55 -8.91 10.00
N ARG A 159 -2.00 -9.20 11.19
CA ARG A 159 -1.32 -10.48 11.44
C ARG A 159 -2.27 -11.65 11.23
N ASP A 160 -3.47 -11.59 11.80
CA ASP A 160 -4.50 -12.62 11.62
C ASP A 160 -4.83 -12.82 10.13
N ALA A 161 -5.00 -11.74 9.37
CA ALA A 161 -5.23 -11.81 7.94
C ALA A 161 -4.04 -12.43 7.18
N ILE A 162 -2.80 -12.10 7.53
CA ILE A 162 -1.61 -12.72 6.94
C ILE A 162 -1.57 -14.22 7.26
N GLU A 163 -1.83 -14.63 8.51
CA GLU A 163 -1.85 -16.06 8.86
C GLU A 163 -2.93 -16.82 8.09
N GLU A 164 -4.06 -16.21 7.77
CA GLU A 164 -5.15 -16.82 7.00
C GLU A 164 -4.83 -16.87 5.49
N TYR A 165 -4.43 -15.75 4.89
CA TYR A 165 -4.38 -15.58 3.42
C TYR A 165 -2.97 -15.67 2.81
N ALA A 166 -1.87 -15.67 3.61
CA ALA A 166 -0.54 -15.60 3.05
C ALA A 166 -0.18 -16.84 2.23
N ASP A 167 0.13 -16.56 0.97
CA ASP A 167 0.83 -17.40 0.03
C ASP A 167 2.17 -16.75 -0.37
N LYS A 168 2.90 -17.37 -1.29
CA LYS A 168 4.17 -16.85 -1.80
C LYS A 168 4.02 -15.46 -2.44
N ILE A 169 2.94 -15.23 -3.20
CA ILE A 169 2.73 -13.97 -3.94
C ILE A 169 2.47 -12.82 -2.96
N LEU A 170 1.62 -13.06 -1.94
CA LEU A 170 1.35 -12.08 -0.90
C LEU A 170 2.64 -11.73 -0.15
N THR A 171 3.40 -12.74 0.28
CA THR A 171 4.65 -12.55 1.03
C THR A 171 5.65 -11.70 0.24
N GLU A 172 5.98 -12.11 -1.00
CA GLU A 172 6.90 -11.38 -1.87
C GLU A 172 6.44 -9.95 -2.12
N ARG A 173 5.14 -9.74 -2.32
CA ARG A 173 4.60 -8.40 -2.56
C ARG A 173 4.64 -7.53 -1.32
N TYR A 174 4.31 -8.08 -0.15
CA TYR A 174 4.41 -7.38 1.13
C TYR A 174 5.84 -6.90 1.38
N VAL A 175 6.81 -7.80 1.28
CA VAL A 175 8.25 -7.50 1.44
C VAL A 175 8.68 -6.42 0.47
N ALA A 176 8.33 -6.55 -0.82
CA ALA A 176 8.67 -5.55 -1.83
C ALA A 176 8.11 -4.16 -1.47
N CYS A 177 6.85 -4.07 -1.05
CA CYS A 177 6.23 -2.80 -0.68
C CYS A 177 6.93 -2.15 0.52
N VAL A 178 7.18 -2.90 1.58
CA VAL A 178 7.89 -2.39 2.78
C VAL A 178 9.30 -1.95 2.44
N HIS A 179 10.00 -2.69 1.59
CA HIS A 179 11.36 -2.36 1.18
C HIS A 179 11.43 -1.09 0.32
N TYR A 180 10.52 -0.92 -0.64
CA TYR A 180 10.49 0.26 -1.52
C TYR A 180 10.03 1.55 -0.81
N ASP A 181 9.25 1.44 0.26
CA ASP A 181 8.75 2.60 1.01
C ASP A 181 9.81 3.37 1.77
N ARG A 182 10.96 2.77 1.99
CA ARG A 182 12.08 3.46 2.61
C ARG A 182 12.54 4.70 1.81
N GLY A 183 12.33 4.71 0.49
CA GLY A 183 12.76 5.78 -0.38
C GLY A 183 14.28 5.84 -0.56
N ILE A 184 14.77 7.05 -0.95
CA ILE A 184 16.21 7.31 -1.16
C ILE A 184 16.87 7.61 0.18
N PHE A 185 18.03 7.03 0.44
CA PHE A 185 18.82 7.21 1.65
C PHE A 185 20.24 7.69 1.31
N SER A 186 20.87 8.36 2.26
CA SER A 186 22.29 8.72 2.14
C SER A 186 23.18 7.56 2.56
N PRO A 187 24.31 7.33 1.90
CA PRO A 187 25.28 6.31 2.31
C PRO A 187 25.70 6.49 3.78
N SER A 188 25.62 5.41 4.56
CA SER A 188 25.89 5.42 6.02
C SER A 188 26.90 4.36 6.43
N GLU A 189 27.70 3.84 5.47
CA GLU A 189 28.62 2.71 5.68
C GLU A 189 27.91 1.46 6.23
N GLY A 190 26.60 1.34 5.94
CA GLY A 190 25.76 0.23 6.37
C GLY A 190 25.25 0.31 7.82
N ILE A 191 25.49 1.42 8.55
CA ILE A 191 25.03 1.58 9.94
C ILE A 191 23.52 1.67 10.01
N GLU A 192 22.91 2.45 9.10
CA GLU A 192 21.46 2.60 9.05
C GLU A 192 20.76 1.30 8.71
N GLU A 193 21.24 0.58 7.67
CA GLU A 193 20.74 -0.73 7.25
C GLU A 193 20.83 -1.76 8.39
N LYS A 194 21.93 -1.76 9.13
CA LYS A 194 22.11 -2.63 10.30
C LYS A 194 21.08 -2.34 11.41
N ASN A 195 20.78 -1.06 11.65
CA ASN A 195 19.77 -0.67 12.64
C ASN A 195 18.36 -1.08 12.20
N ILE A 196 18.04 -0.94 10.90
CA ILE A 196 16.77 -1.38 10.33
C ILE A 196 16.66 -2.91 10.41
N ALA A 197 17.69 -3.64 9.99
CA ALA A 197 17.75 -5.10 10.09
C ALA A 197 17.48 -5.58 11.52
N ARG A 198 18.10 -4.94 12.53
CA ARG A 198 17.87 -5.30 13.92
C ARG A 198 16.40 -5.15 14.33
N ARG A 199 15.75 -4.03 13.96
CA ARG A 199 14.33 -3.82 14.26
C ARG A 199 13.43 -4.86 13.61
N TYR A 200 13.71 -5.25 12.36
CA TYR A 200 12.96 -6.31 11.70
C TYR A 200 13.17 -7.67 12.36
N LYS A 201 14.41 -7.96 12.82
CA LYS A 201 14.67 -9.18 13.57
C LYS A 201 13.92 -9.22 14.91
N GLU A 202 13.94 -8.13 15.67
CA GLU A 202 13.20 -8.02 16.93
C GLU A 202 11.69 -8.21 16.71
N ASN A 203 11.13 -7.63 15.65
CA ASN A 203 9.74 -7.81 15.27
C ASN A 203 9.43 -9.28 14.91
N ALA A 204 10.27 -9.91 14.11
CA ALA A 204 10.11 -11.30 13.72
C ALA A 204 10.22 -12.26 14.92
N ASP A 205 11.22 -12.07 15.78
CA ASP A 205 11.42 -12.88 17.00
C ASP A 205 10.20 -12.81 17.91
N TYR A 206 9.62 -11.60 18.10
CA TYR A 206 8.41 -11.40 18.90
C TYR A 206 7.21 -12.14 18.33
N LEU A 207 7.02 -12.08 16.99
CA LEU A 207 5.85 -12.65 16.31
C LEU A 207 5.95 -14.17 16.12
N SER A 208 7.14 -14.75 16.16
CA SER A 208 7.45 -16.12 15.69
C SER A 208 6.58 -17.21 16.31
N THR A 209 6.16 -17.07 17.56
CA THR A 209 5.38 -18.08 18.30
C THR A 209 3.92 -18.13 17.86
N PHE A 210 3.30 -16.96 17.65
CA PHE A 210 1.85 -16.85 17.44
C PHE A 210 1.49 -16.51 15.99
N TYR A 211 2.42 -15.89 15.25
CA TYR A 211 2.23 -15.40 13.88
C TYR A 211 3.41 -15.83 12.98
N PRO A 212 3.57 -17.14 12.73
CA PRO A 212 4.76 -17.67 12.05
C PRO A 212 4.88 -17.21 10.59
N LYS A 213 3.78 -17.04 9.84
CA LYS A 213 3.83 -16.51 8.46
C LYS A 213 4.21 -15.04 8.45
N THR A 214 3.66 -14.26 9.38
CA THR A 214 4.02 -12.85 9.54
C THR A 214 5.48 -12.70 9.95
N ALA A 215 5.96 -13.52 10.89
CA ALA A 215 7.36 -13.54 11.30
C ALA A 215 8.29 -13.86 10.13
N ALA A 216 7.92 -14.79 9.26
CA ALA A 216 8.71 -15.14 8.07
C ALA A 216 8.92 -13.93 7.13
N ILE A 217 7.90 -13.09 6.94
CA ILE A 217 7.99 -11.83 6.18
C ILE A 217 9.07 -10.91 6.79
N TYR A 218 9.06 -10.76 8.12
CA TYR A 218 10.00 -9.87 8.82
C TYR A 218 11.41 -10.46 8.90
N TYR A 219 11.58 -11.78 8.91
CA TYR A 219 12.89 -12.41 8.74
C TYR A 219 13.44 -12.18 7.33
N GLU A 220 12.63 -12.21 6.29
CA GLU A 220 13.07 -11.89 4.93
C GLU A 220 13.52 -10.42 4.82
N LEU A 221 12.76 -9.48 5.39
CA LEU A 221 13.17 -8.07 5.49
C LEU A 221 14.50 -7.92 6.26
N TYR A 222 14.66 -8.63 7.38
CA TYR A 222 15.92 -8.64 8.12
C TYR A 222 17.09 -9.10 7.24
N ASP A 223 16.93 -10.17 6.49
CA ASP A 223 18.01 -10.70 5.63
C ASP A 223 18.35 -9.73 4.49
N ILE A 224 17.37 -9.08 3.89
CA ILE A 224 17.58 -8.04 2.87
C ILE A 224 18.44 -6.91 3.44
N TYR A 225 18.05 -6.32 4.56
CA TYR A 225 18.78 -5.17 5.13
C TYR A 225 20.12 -5.56 5.73
N ARG A 226 20.26 -6.75 6.28
CA ARG A 226 21.55 -7.29 6.73
C ARG A 226 22.54 -7.42 5.56
N ASN A 227 22.08 -7.91 4.41
CA ASN A 227 22.92 -8.03 3.22
C ASN A 227 23.27 -6.65 2.63
N GLN A 228 22.32 -5.71 2.60
CA GLN A 228 22.61 -4.34 2.20
C GLN A 228 23.67 -3.69 3.11
N ALA A 229 23.54 -3.82 4.42
CA ALA A 229 24.53 -3.32 5.39
C ALA A 229 25.93 -3.85 5.11
N LYS A 230 26.04 -5.13 4.78
CA LYS A 230 27.32 -5.75 4.43
C LYS A 230 27.91 -5.15 3.15
N HIS A 231 27.11 -5.02 2.10
CA HIS A 231 27.55 -4.45 0.82
C HIS A 231 27.97 -2.98 0.94
N GLU A 232 27.23 -2.16 1.68
CA GLU A 232 27.57 -0.76 1.90
C GLU A 232 28.91 -0.62 2.66
N ARG A 233 29.14 -1.48 3.66
CA ARG A 233 30.41 -1.53 4.37
C ARG A 233 31.57 -1.93 3.47
N GLU A 234 31.42 -2.98 2.66
CA GLU A 234 32.45 -3.43 1.72
C GLU A 234 32.79 -2.33 0.69
N ARG A 235 31.80 -1.55 0.22
CA ARG A 235 32.03 -0.39 -0.65
C ARG A 235 32.82 0.72 0.05
N ALA A 236 32.48 1.04 1.31
CA ALA A 236 33.21 2.03 2.09
C ALA A 236 34.67 1.64 2.29
N GLU A 237 34.94 0.37 2.65
CA GLU A 237 36.30 -0.16 2.84
C GLU A 237 37.11 -0.20 1.53
N SER A 238 36.45 -0.30 0.37
CA SER A 238 37.12 -0.29 -0.95
C SER A 238 37.30 1.10 -1.56
N GLY A 239 36.85 2.17 -0.90
CA GLY A 239 36.95 3.56 -1.39
C GLY A 239 36.08 3.86 -2.61
N LEU A 240 35.02 3.11 -2.82
CA LEU A 240 34.06 3.24 -3.94
C LEU A 240 32.86 4.12 -3.59
N TYR A 241 33.09 5.27 -2.91
CA TYR A 241 32.10 6.32 -2.70
C TYR A 241 32.43 7.56 -3.56
#